data_8ff7ef55c9a4ac72fadad773a32e05f3
#
_entry.id   8ff7ef55c9a4ac72fadad773a32e05f3
#
_cell.length_a   1.000
_cell.length_b   1.000
_cell.length_c   1.000
_cell.angle_alpha   90.00
_cell.angle_beta   90.00
_cell.angle_gamma   90.00
#
_symmetry.space_group_name_H-M   'P 1'
#
loop_
_entity.id
_entity.type
_entity.pdbx_description
1 polymer ?
#
loop_
_entity_poly.entity_id
_entity_poly.type
_entity_poly.pdbx_seq_one_letter_code
_entity_poly.pdbx_strand_id
1 'polypeptide(L)'
;MNKQSGRIGLYLVLIVALIAGYLYLNNQVAVQSDYTYGQLEQAVTDGKVTSATIHQNSEVPTGSVIVNVSGEGQKRIYVADVNEAEQLLRESGLDPAVEDVPKQSVFMNSVFPVLLTCGLIIFLMLMMNRQMSGGGGGTNAKMMNFGKSRARMSMPDDKKVTFQNVAGLEEEKEELKEVVDFLKDPQKYTKVGARIPKGVILVGPPGTGKTLLAKAVAGEAGVPFFSISGSDFVEMFVGVGASRVRDLFEEGKRHAPCIIFIDEIDAVARQRGTGMGGGHDEREQTLNQLLVEMDGFGVNEGIIVMAATNRVDILDPAILRPGRFDRKVGVGRPDIKGREEILHVHAKDKPLGEDVDLKQIAQTTAGFTGADLENLMNEAAIAAARKGHVFIRQKDIKNAFIKVGIGAEKKSKVISEKEKRITAYHEAGHAILFHVLPDMEPVYTISIIPTGMGAAGYTMPLPENDEIFNTKGKMLQDITTLLGGRVAEELIFGDITTGASNDIKRATSEARAMVTKYGMSDKIGLISYGDDDDEVFIGRDLAHTRGYSEDVAKAIDSEIHSIIEECHDNAKKIISEHMEVLHGCAKLLLEKEKVHRDEFEALFTMEKSGESNESI
;
A
#
# COMPACT_ATOMS: atom_id res chain seq x y z
N MET A 1 29.70 -4.95 23.81
CA MET A 1 30.21 -6.24 23.26
C MET A 1 29.62 -7.38 24.08
N ASN A 2 28.72 -8.15 23.50
CA ASN A 2 27.85 -9.12 24.16
C ASN A 2 28.63 -10.37 24.66
N LYS A 3 28.62 -10.63 25.99
CA LYS A 3 29.13 -11.87 26.61
C LYS A 3 28.46 -13.18 26.09
N GLN A 4 27.38 -13.10 25.32
CA GLN A 4 26.70 -14.27 24.72
C GLN A 4 27.38 -14.76 23.43
N SER A 5 27.95 -13.89 22.63
CA SER A 5 28.63 -14.25 21.38
C SER A 5 29.90 -15.11 21.63
N GLY A 6 30.63 -14.87 22.75
CA GLY A 6 31.82 -15.66 23.09
C GLY A 6 31.54 -17.11 23.52
N ARG A 7 30.34 -17.39 24.06
CA ARG A 7 29.98 -18.75 24.51
C ARG A 7 29.54 -19.65 23.36
N ILE A 8 28.81 -19.10 22.35
CA ILE A 8 28.45 -19.84 21.15
C ILE A 8 29.69 -20.21 20.34
N GLY A 9 30.67 -19.30 20.25
CA GLY A 9 31.96 -19.57 19.63
C GLY A 9 32.75 -20.72 20.32
N LEU A 10 32.74 -20.77 21.66
CA LEU A 10 33.40 -21.84 22.41
C LEU A 10 32.78 -23.23 22.13
N TYR A 11 31.45 -23.34 22.06
CA TYR A 11 30.76 -24.60 21.74
C TYR A 11 30.98 -25.04 20.30
N LEU A 12 31.05 -24.12 19.36
CA LEU A 12 31.39 -24.40 17.96
C LEU A 12 32.82 -24.97 17.84
N VAL A 13 33.75 -24.37 18.53
CA VAL A 13 35.15 -24.85 18.58
C VAL A 13 35.25 -26.26 19.19
N LEU A 14 34.48 -26.56 20.25
CA LEU A 14 34.44 -27.87 20.88
C LEU A 14 33.85 -28.95 19.95
N ILE A 15 32.79 -28.66 19.20
CA ILE A 15 32.18 -29.54 18.21
C ILE A 15 33.14 -29.79 17.04
N VAL A 16 33.80 -28.76 16.55
CA VAL A 16 34.81 -28.88 15.49
C VAL A 16 36.02 -29.70 15.97
N ALA A 17 36.46 -29.53 17.21
CA ALA A 17 37.54 -30.32 17.78
C ALA A 17 37.16 -31.80 17.94
N LEU A 18 35.92 -32.11 18.35
CA LEU A 18 35.42 -33.49 18.44
C LEU A 18 35.30 -34.16 17.06
N ILE A 19 34.81 -33.45 16.06
CA ILE A 19 34.72 -33.93 14.67
C ILE A 19 36.13 -34.14 14.09
N ALA A 20 37.03 -33.18 14.30
CA ALA A 20 38.43 -33.31 13.85
C ALA A 20 39.16 -34.47 14.55
N GLY A 21 38.94 -34.66 15.87
CA GLY A 21 39.45 -35.82 16.59
C GLY A 21 38.94 -37.17 16.10
N TYR A 22 37.61 -37.25 15.77
CA TYR A 22 37.01 -38.43 15.18
C TYR A 22 37.55 -38.72 13.77
N LEU A 23 37.69 -37.69 12.94
CA LEU A 23 38.26 -37.84 11.58
C LEU A 23 39.75 -38.21 11.63
N TYR A 24 40.51 -37.66 12.60
CA TYR A 24 41.92 -38.01 12.81
C TYR A 24 42.10 -39.47 13.25
N LEU A 25 41.27 -39.97 14.17
CA LEU A 25 41.31 -41.36 14.62
C LEU A 25 40.86 -42.33 13.51
N ASN A 26 39.92 -41.92 12.67
CA ASN A 26 39.44 -42.77 11.57
C ASN A 26 40.38 -42.79 10.35
N ASN A 27 41.25 -41.79 10.22
CA ASN A 27 42.19 -41.64 9.10
C ASN A 27 43.52 -42.41 9.30
N GLN A 28 43.74 -43.00 10.50
CA GLN A 28 44.96 -43.78 10.77
C GLN A 28 44.94 -45.20 10.18
N VAL A 29 43.92 -45.63 9.43
CA VAL A 29 43.74 -47.02 8.97
C VAL A 29 43.87 -47.19 7.46
N ALA A 30 44.42 -46.25 6.72
CA ALA A 30 44.68 -46.44 5.30
C ALA A 30 46.19 -46.58 5.00
N VAL A 31 46.75 -47.72 5.26
CA VAL A 31 48.07 -48.08 4.68
C VAL A 31 47.82 -48.53 3.23
N GLN A 32 48.34 -47.79 2.26
CA GLN A 32 48.23 -48.17 0.82
C GLN A 32 48.91 -49.52 0.56
N SER A 33 48.32 -50.32 -0.32
CA SER A 33 48.94 -51.53 -0.84
C SER A 33 50.02 -51.12 -1.86
N ASP A 34 51.28 -51.33 -1.47
CA ASP A 34 52.42 -50.98 -2.30
C ASP A 34 52.91 -52.09 -3.22
N TYR A 35 52.22 -53.26 -3.21
CA TYR A 35 52.68 -54.46 -3.92
C TYR A 35 51.48 -55.27 -4.43
N THR A 36 51.58 -55.78 -5.65
CA THR A 36 50.55 -56.67 -6.25
C THR A 36 50.87 -58.12 -5.95
N TYR A 37 49.84 -59.03 -6.03
CA TYR A 37 50.04 -60.47 -5.79
C TYR A 37 51.08 -61.09 -6.74
N GLY A 38 51.10 -60.67 -8.02
CA GLY A 38 52.10 -61.16 -8.99
C GLY A 38 53.53 -60.66 -8.65
N GLN A 39 53.69 -59.53 -8.06
CA GLN A 39 54.98 -59.03 -7.60
C GLN A 39 55.45 -59.78 -6.33
N LEU A 40 54.49 -60.27 -5.49
CA LEU A 40 54.77 -61.11 -4.37
C LEU A 40 55.31 -62.47 -4.89
N GLU A 41 54.62 -63.07 -5.81
CA GLU A 41 54.99 -64.35 -6.42
C GLU A 41 56.40 -64.31 -7.05
N GLN A 42 56.70 -63.22 -7.73
CA GLN A 42 58.00 -62.99 -8.35
C GLN A 42 59.11 -62.74 -7.26
N ALA A 43 58.83 -62.02 -6.23
CA ALA A 43 59.76 -61.72 -5.12
C ALA A 43 60.03 -63.01 -4.29
N VAL A 44 59.05 -63.90 -4.14
CA VAL A 44 59.15 -65.20 -3.51
C VAL A 44 60.01 -66.14 -4.34
N THR A 45 59.75 -66.22 -5.65
CA THR A 45 60.51 -67.06 -6.61
C THR A 45 61.97 -66.60 -6.71
N ASP A 46 62.22 -65.26 -6.66
CA ASP A 46 63.57 -64.65 -6.65
C ASP A 46 64.30 -64.86 -5.35
N GLY A 47 63.69 -65.38 -4.28
CA GLY A 47 64.29 -65.60 -2.99
C GLY A 47 64.59 -64.31 -2.21
N LYS A 48 63.91 -63.18 -2.57
CA LYS A 48 64.11 -61.84 -1.96
C LYS A 48 63.31 -61.59 -0.68
N VAL A 49 62.31 -62.48 -0.39
CA VAL A 49 61.46 -62.34 0.82
C VAL A 49 62.21 -62.96 2.00
N THR A 50 62.40 -62.20 3.07
CA THR A 50 63.12 -62.64 4.29
C THR A 50 62.18 -63.03 5.43
N SER A 51 61.00 -62.45 5.52
CA SER A 51 59.96 -62.81 6.46
C SER A 51 58.59 -62.45 5.91
N ALA A 52 57.57 -63.17 6.36
CA ALA A 52 56.18 -62.88 5.99
C ALA A 52 55.27 -63.03 7.21
N THR A 53 54.29 -62.13 7.32
CA THR A 53 53.23 -62.15 8.34
C THR A 53 51.88 -62.06 7.65
N ILE A 54 50.98 -62.98 7.98
CA ILE A 54 49.64 -63.07 7.41
C ILE A 54 48.62 -62.50 8.40
N HIS A 55 47.87 -61.53 7.98
CA HIS A 55 46.77 -60.95 8.72
C HIS A 55 45.45 -61.33 8.06
N GLN A 56 44.65 -62.15 8.69
CA GLN A 56 43.34 -62.56 8.24
C GLN A 56 42.33 -61.44 8.47
N ASN A 57 41.40 -61.24 7.57
CA ASN A 57 40.23 -60.38 7.74
C ASN A 57 39.13 -61.12 8.51
N SER A 58 38.16 -60.39 9.06
CA SER A 58 36.93 -60.95 9.63
C SER A 58 36.08 -61.70 8.62
N GLU A 59 36.28 -61.46 7.31
CA GLU A 59 35.65 -62.15 6.19
C GLU A 59 36.67 -63.08 5.53
N VAL A 60 36.75 -64.30 6.03
CA VAL A 60 37.61 -65.38 5.50
C VAL A 60 37.06 -65.79 4.12
N PRO A 61 37.90 -66.07 3.09
CA PRO A 61 39.37 -66.26 3.12
C PRO A 61 40.24 -65.06 2.82
N THR A 62 39.65 -63.84 2.78
CA THR A 62 40.39 -62.60 2.45
C THR A 62 41.34 -62.14 3.56
N GLY A 63 42.45 -61.49 3.19
CA GLY A 63 43.41 -60.95 4.19
C GLY A 63 44.49 -60.07 3.56
N SER A 64 45.49 -59.76 4.33
CA SER A 64 46.68 -59.08 3.85
C SER A 64 47.95 -59.80 4.32
N VAL A 65 48.93 -59.89 3.47
CA VAL A 65 50.24 -60.43 3.75
C VAL A 65 51.23 -59.28 3.81
N ILE A 66 51.98 -59.22 4.87
CA ILE A 66 53.08 -58.27 5.03
C ILE A 66 54.37 -59.07 4.84
N VAL A 67 55.13 -58.70 3.80
CA VAL A 67 56.42 -59.33 3.52
C VAL A 67 57.57 -58.33 3.65
N ASN A 68 58.71 -58.82 4.12
CA ASN A 68 59.91 -58.02 4.19
C ASN A 68 60.83 -58.42 3.01
N VAL A 69 60.96 -57.51 2.01
CA VAL A 69 61.73 -57.78 0.78
C VAL A 69 63.12 -57.16 0.94
N SER A 70 64.16 -57.96 0.67
CA SER A 70 65.55 -57.51 0.76
C SER A 70 65.82 -56.34 -0.17
N GLY A 71 66.18 -55.17 0.39
CA GLY A 71 66.47 -53.93 -0.35
C GLY A 71 65.27 -52.98 -0.56
N GLU A 72 64.02 -53.45 -0.35
CA GLU A 72 62.79 -52.62 -0.55
C GLU A 72 61.98 -52.41 0.74
N GLY A 73 62.36 -53.12 1.83
CA GLY A 73 61.67 -52.96 3.12
C GLY A 73 60.35 -53.73 3.21
N GLN A 74 59.49 -53.31 4.11
CA GLN A 74 58.25 -53.97 4.44
C GLN A 74 57.15 -53.54 3.44
N LYS A 75 56.50 -54.54 2.77
CA LYS A 75 55.42 -54.32 1.79
C LYS A 75 54.16 -55.04 2.23
N ARG A 76 52.98 -54.43 2.05
CA ARG A 76 51.67 -54.98 2.37
C ARG A 76 50.93 -55.31 1.05
N ILE A 77 50.41 -56.51 0.99
CA ILE A 77 49.67 -57.06 -0.16
C ILE A 77 48.31 -57.54 0.30
N TYR A 78 47.23 -57.11 -0.36
CA TYR A 78 45.93 -57.68 -0.09
C TYR A 78 45.71 -58.92 -0.96
N VAL A 79 45.25 -60.00 -0.33
CA VAL A 79 45.06 -61.29 -0.98
C VAL A 79 43.57 -61.70 -0.90
N ALA A 80 43.06 -62.27 -1.97
CA ALA A 80 41.71 -62.78 -2.03
C ALA A 80 41.53 -64.09 -1.27
N ASP A 81 42.59 -64.93 -1.22
CA ASP A 81 42.66 -66.10 -0.39
C ASP A 81 44.00 -66.18 0.35
N VAL A 82 43.88 -66.20 1.66
CA VAL A 82 45.03 -66.21 2.56
C VAL A 82 45.73 -67.59 2.53
N ASN A 83 44.96 -68.66 2.30
CA ASN A 83 45.48 -70.01 2.26
C ASN A 83 46.39 -70.25 1.01
N GLU A 84 46.00 -69.67 -0.12
CA GLU A 84 46.85 -69.67 -1.33
C GLU A 84 48.18 -68.96 -1.10
N ALA A 85 48.11 -67.79 -0.47
CA ALA A 85 49.31 -67.05 -0.15
C ALA A 85 50.19 -67.74 0.89
N GLU A 86 49.60 -68.43 1.86
CA GLU A 86 50.31 -69.25 2.83
C GLU A 86 51.01 -70.41 2.17
N GLN A 87 50.32 -71.09 1.28
CA GLN A 87 50.88 -72.22 0.54
C GLN A 87 52.08 -71.78 -0.31
N LEU A 88 51.96 -70.73 -1.05
CA LEU A 88 53.02 -70.12 -1.86
C LEU A 88 54.28 -69.83 -1.02
N LEU A 89 54.09 -69.21 0.14
CA LEU A 89 55.18 -68.89 1.04
C LEU A 89 55.86 -70.11 1.65
N ARG A 90 55.09 -71.14 2.03
CA ARG A 90 55.60 -72.42 2.56
C ARG A 90 56.32 -73.30 1.51
N GLU A 91 55.84 -73.31 0.32
CA GLU A 91 56.48 -74.02 -0.82
C GLU A 91 57.86 -73.43 -1.15
N SER A 92 58.03 -72.11 -0.86
CA SER A 92 59.32 -71.45 -1.04
C SER A 92 60.24 -71.47 0.19
N GLY A 93 59.89 -72.28 1.20
CA GLY A 93 60.70 -72.50 2.38
C GLY A 93 60.60 -71.43 3.47
N LEU A 94 59.62 -70.56 3.35
CA LEU A 94 59.31 -69.49 4.36
C LEU A 94 58.18 -70.00 5.26
N ASP A 95 58.33 -69.80 6.57
CA ASP A 95 57.25 -70.14 7.52
C ASP A 95 56.58 -68.77 7.98
N PRO A 96 55.44 -68.39 7.40
CA PRO A 96 54.80 -67.16 7.68
C PRO A 96 54.17 -67.21 9.08
N ALA A 97 54.32 -66.13 9.83
CA ALA A 97 53.59 -65.94 11.08
C ALA A 97 52.12 -65.54 10.78
N VAL A 98 51.16 -66.22 11.38
CA VAL A 98 49.74 -65.93 11.25
C VAL A 98 49.28 -65.19 12.49
N GLU A 99 48.75 -63.97 12.31
CA GLU A 99 48.18 -63.19 13.40
C GLU A 99 46.67 -63.43 13.52
N ASP A 100 46.17 -63.43 14.75
CA ASP A 100 44.74 -63.63 15.06
C ASP A 100 43.87 -62.48 14.44
N VAL A 101 42.65 -62.85 14.08
CA VAL A 101 41.68 -61.90 13.54
C VAL A 101 41.41 -60.81 14.57
N PRO A 102 41.56 -59.53 14.22
CA PRO A 102 41.32 -58.43 15.17
C PRO A 102 39.85 -58.44 15.62
N LYS A 103 39.59 -58.74 16.90
CA LYS A 103 38.26 -58.73 17.48
C LYS A 103 37.80 -57.27 17.57
N GLN A 104 36.86 -56.90 16.66
CA GLN A 104 36.22 -55.57 16.72
C GLN A 104 35.43 -55.47 18.03
N SER A 105 35.77 -54.47 18.86
CA SER A 105 35.03 -54.20 20.09
C SER A 105 33.62 -53.70 19.71
N VAL A 106 32.61 -54.57 19.89
CA VAL A 106 31.19 -54.24 19.68
C VAL A 106 30.81 -52.96 20.46
N PHE A 107 31.46 -52.75 21.62
CA PHE A 107 31.26 -51.57 22.43
C PHE A 107 31.71 -50.29 21.71
N MET A 108 32.87 -50.27 21.08
CA MET A 108 33.40 -49.06 20.41
C MET A 108 32.71 -48.78 19.09
N ASN A 109 32.29 -49.81 18.31
CA ASN A 109 31.70 -49.62 17.01
C ASN A 109 30.18 -49.38 17.04
N SER A 110 29.47 -49.96 18.02
CA SER A 110 27.98 -49.90 18.01
C SER A 110 27.43 -49.18 19.25
N VAL A 111 27.94 -49.43 20.44
CA VAL A 111 27.36 -48.88 21.68
C VAL A 111 27.84 -47.46 21.94
N PHE A 112 29.13 -47.18 21.74
CA PHE A 112 29.69 -45.84 21.98
C PHE A 112 29.11 -44.74 21.12
N PRO A 113 28.92 -44.87 19.79
CA PRO A 113 28.25 -43.86 18.95
C PRO A 113 26.81 -43.59 19.36
N VAL A 114 26.07 -44.63 19.79
CA VAL A 114 24.68 -44.51 20.24
C VAL A 114 24.63 -43.74 21.58
N LEU A 115 25.52 -44.06 22.54
CA LEU A 115 25.60 -43.35 23.78
C LEU A 115 26.02 -41.87 23.60
N LEU A 116 26.92 -41.62 22.65
CA LEU A 116 27.38 -40.25 22.34
C LEU A 116 26.27 -39.42 21.69
N THR A 117 25.50 -40.00 20.77
CA THR A 117 24.34 -39.32 20.15
C THR A 117 23.20 -39.10 21.13
N CYS A 118 22.88 -40.08 21.98
CA CYS A 118 21.91 -39.92 23.06
C CYS A 118 22.35 -38.83 24.08
N GLY A 119 23.61 -38.84 24.47
CA GLY A 119 24.18 -37.82 25.36
C GLY A 119 24.13 -36.42 24.75
N LEU A 120 24.41 -36.28 23.45
CA LEU A 120 24.27 -35.02 22.70
C LEU A 120 22.83 -34.53 22.65
N ILE A 121 21.86 -35.43 22.38
CA ILE A 121 20.44 -35.10 22.35
C ILE A 121 19.96 -34.64 23.74
N ILE A 122 20.33 -35.37 24.80
CA ILE A 122 20.00 -34.99 26.17
C ILE A 122 20.65 -33.64 26.54
N PHE A 123 21.89 -33.42 26.15
CA PHE A 123 22.59 -32.15 26.38
C PHE A 123 21.91 -30.99 25.64
N LEU A 124 21.53 -31.16 24.37
CA LEU A 124 20.78 -30.18 23.61
C LEU A 124 19.40 -29.92 24.21
N MET A 125 18.71 -30.95 24.69
CA MET A 125 17.40 -30.84 25.33
C MET A 125 17.51 -30.11 26.69
N LEU A 126 18.54 -30.38 27.48
CA LEU A 126 18.83 -29.66 28.72
C LEU A 126 19.28 -28.21 28.47
N MET A 127 20.04 -27.97 27.41
CA MET A 127 20.43 -26.62 26.99
C MET A 127 19.22 -25.82 26.50
N MET A 128 18.32 -26.41 25.69
CA MET A 128 17.04 -25.84 25.29
C MET A 128 16.15 -25.54 26.50
N ASN A 129 16.05 -26.48 27.42
CA ASN A 129 15.25 -26.29 28.64
C ASN A 129 15.85 -25.23 29.59
N ARG A 130 17.16 -25.09 29.67
CA ARG A 130 17.82 -23.97 30.37
C ARG A 130 17.66 -22.63 29.68
N GLN A 131 17.60 -22.62 28.35
CA GLN A 131 17.31 -21.40 27.56
C GLN A 131 15.83 -20.98 27.70
N MET A 132 14.93 -21.95 27.87
CA MET A 132 13.51 -21.72 28.16
C MET A 132 13.26 -21.32 29.63
N SER A 133 14.04 -21.78 30.60
CA SER A 133 13.82 -21.46 32.02
C SER A 133 14.70 -20.33 32.55
N GLY A 134 15.75 -19.91 31.84
CA GLY A 134 16.66 -18.83 32.24
C GLY A 134 16.41 -17.47 31.59
N GLY A 135 15.44 -17.36 30.70
CA GLY A 135 15.00 -16.12 30.02
C GLY A 135 13.49 -16.00 30.10
N GLY A 136 12.94 -15.98 31.30
CA GLY A 136 11.50 -15.83 31.49
C GLY A 136 10.97 -14.57 30.81
N GLY A 137 10.13 -14.69 29.75
CA GLY A 137 9.21 -13.68 29.30
C GLY A 137 9.24 -13.28 27.82
N GLY A 138 10.31 -13.54 27.05
CA GLY A 138 10.43 -12.88 25.74
C GLY A 138 9.76 -13.57 24.54
N THR A 139 9.77 -14.89 24.48
CA THR A 139 9.26 -15.65 23.31
C THR A 139 7.87 -16.19 23.52
N ASN A 140 7.53 -16.71 24.69
CA ASN A 140 6.15 -17.12 25.00
C ASN A 140 5.24 -15.91 25.17
N ALA A 141 5.72 -14.78 25.73
CA ALA A 141 4.98 -13.52 25.79
C ALA A 141 4.76 -12.93 24.38
N LYS A 142 5.68 -13.09 23.43
CA LYS A 142 5.46 -12.71 22.03
C LYS A 142 4.46 -13.62 21.33
N MET A 143 4.48 -14.93 21.56
CA MET A 143 3.47 -15.87 21.03
C MET A 143 2.09 -15.67 21.68
N MET A 144 2.02 -15.40 22.99
CA MET A 144 0.74 -15.07 23.66
C MET A 144 0.22 -13.68 23.28
N ASN A 145 1.03 -12.76 22.80
CA ASN A 145 0.58 -11.44 22.34
C ASN A 145 0.16 -11.40 20.85
N PHE A 146 0.28 -12.48 20.10
CA PHE A 146 -0.09 -12.50 18.67
C PHE A 146 -1.59 -12.26 18.44
N GLY A 147 -2.44 -12.66 19.38
CA GLY A 147 -3.89 -12.46 19.33
C GLY A 147 -4.40 -11.21 20.05
N LYS A 148 -3.50 -10.41 20.67
CA LYS A 148 -3.92 -9.19 21.36
C LYS A 148 -4.20 -8.05 20.39
N SER A 149 -5.20 -7.25 20.71
CA SER A 149 -5.54 -6.04 19.98
C SER A 149 -4.36 -5.07 19.94
N ARG A 150 -4.12 -4.47 18.77
CA ARG A 150 -3.17 -3.36 18.59
C ARG A 150 -3.83 -2.00 18.78
N ALA A 151 -5.05 -1.96 19.32
CA ALA A 151 -5.78 -0.73 19.52
C ALA A 151 -4.98 0.27 20.35
N ARG A 152 -4.94 1.52 19.89
CA ARG A 152 -4.38 2.63 20.65
C ARG A 152 -5.45 3.19 21.56
N MET A 153 -5.22 3.10 22.85
CA MET A 153 -6.08 3.71 23.85
C MET A 153 -5.62 5.15 24.08
N SER A 154 -6.52 6.11 23.90
CA SER A 154 -6.32 7.51 24.30
C SER A 154 -7.21 7.78 25.51
N MET A 155 -6.59 8.25 26.59
CA MET A 155 -7.32 8.62 27.81
C MET A 155 -7.87 10.04 27.68
N PRO A 156 -8.95 10.39 28.43
CA PRO A 156 -9.55 11.73 28.37
C PRO A 156 -8.60 12.88 28.74
N ASP A 157 -7.49 12.61 29.44
CA ASP A 157 -6.49 13.58 29.86
C ASP A 157 -5.40 13.85 28.83
N ASP A 158 -5.25 12.98 27.81
CA ASP A 158 -4.38 13.25 26.66
C ASP A 158 -4.98 14.37 25.81
N LYS A 159 -4.17 15.24 25.22
CA LYS A 159 -4.54 16.42 24.39
C LYS A 159 -5.97 16.32 23.85
N LYS A 160 -6.92 16.86 24.60
CA LYS A 160 -8.37 16.68 24.41
C LYS A 160 -8.81 17.32 23.09
N VAL A 161 -9.13 16.50 22.09
CA VAL A 161 -9.76 16.95 20.85
C VAL A 161 -11.26 17.02 21.10
N THR A 162 -11.87 18.19 20.93
CA THR A 162 -13.30 18.45 21.11
C THR A 162 -13.93 18.96 19.81
N PHE A 163 -15.23 19.19 19.79
CA PHE A 163 -15.92 19.80 18.65
C PHE A 163 -15.37 21.17 18.26
N GLN A 164 -14.71 21.89 19.17
CA GLN A 164 -14.02 23.15 18.85
C GLN A 164 -12.81 22.97 17.92
N ASN A 165 -12.25 21.78 17.86
CA ASN A 165 -11.12 21.45 16.98
C ASN A 165 -11.58 20.94 15.60
N VAL A 166 -12.89 20.70 15.43
CA VAL A 166 -13.51 20.30 14.18
C VAL A 166 -14.21 21.51 13.60
N ALA A 167 -13.69 22.03 12.51
CA ALA A 167 -14.26 23.14 11.78
C ALA A 167 -15.18 22.64 10.67
N GLY A 168 -16.25 23.37 10.38
CA GLY A 168 -17.32 22.91 9.51
C GLY A 168 -18.07 21.72 10.12
N LEU A 169 -18.83 20.98 9.33
CA LEU A 169 -19.57 19.78 9.74
C LEU A 169 -20.59 20.06 10.87
N GLU A 170 -21.31 21.18 10.78
CA GLU A 170 -22.23 21.60 11.85
C GLU A 170 -23.39 20.60 12.00
N GLU A 171 -23.94 20.10 10.90
CA GLU A 171 -25.02 19.13 10.87
C GLU A 171 -24.57 17.79 11.46
N GLU A 172 -23.39 17.31 11.07
CA GLU A 172 -22.79 16.07 11.57
C GLU A 172 -22.47 16.17 13.07
N LYS A 173 -21.99 17.32 13.53
CA LYS A 173 -21.77 17.59 14.97
C LYS A 173 -23.07 17.55 15.74
N GLU A 174 -24.14 18.17 15.22
CA GLU A 174 -25.46 18.18 15.87
C GLU A 174 -26.03 16.76 15.95
N GLU A 175 -25.92 15.98 14.87
CA GLU A 175 -26.35 14.58 14.85
C GLU A 175 -25.58 13.73 15.88
N LEU A 176 -24.27 13.98 16.05
CA LEU A 176 -23.43 13.25 16.99
C LEU A 176 -23.52 13.76 18.43
N LYS A 177 -24.12 14.94 18.70
CA LYS A 177 -24.39 15.41 20.07
C LYS A 177 -25.27 14.44 20.85
N GLU A 178 -26.22 13.79 20.20
CA GLU A 178 -27.04 12.79 20.87
C GLU A 178 -26.19 11.63 21.43
N VAL A 179 -25.15 11.22 20.70
CA VAL A 179 -24.20 10.19 21.12
C VAL A 179 -23.37 10.68 22.30
N VAL A 180 -22.90 11.93 22.26
CA VAL A 180 -22.16 12.58 23.35
C VAL A 180 -23.02 12.65 24.62
N ASP A 181 -24.27 13.14 24.50
CA ASP A 181 -25.18 13.30 25.62
C ASP A 181 -25.53 11.95 26.28
N PHE A 182 -25.69 10.91 25.46
CA PHE A 182 -25.89 9.56 25.99
C PHE A 182 -24.67 9.06 26.78
N LEU A 183 -23.46 9.23 26.25
CA LEU A 183 -22.25 8.78 26.94
C LEU A 183 -22.03 9.56 28.25
N LYS A 184 -22.48 10.83 28.32
CA LYS A 184 -22.45 11.64 29.55
C LYS A 184 -23.52 11.24 30.57
N ASP A 185 -24.76 11.00 30.12
CA ASP A 185 -25.89 10.63 31.00
C ASP A 185 -26.80 9.58 30.34
N PRO A 186 -26.43 8.29 30.41
CA PRO A 186 -27.22 7.20 29.84
C PRO A 186 -28.63 7.08 30.48
N GLN A 187 -28.77 7.49 31.76
CA GLN A 187 -30.01 7.32 32.50
C GLN A 187 -31.16 8.20 31.98
N LYS A 188 -30.84 9.36 31.44
CA LYS A 188 -31.80 10.27 30.80
C LYS A 188 -32.60 9.58 29.69
N TYR A 189 -31.90 8.80 28.86
CA TYR A 189 -32.48 8.12 27.71
C TYR A 189 -33.20 6.79 28.08
N THR A 190 -32.62 6.03 29.00
CA THR A 190 -33.22 4.76 29.44
C THR A 190 -34.52 4.96 30.17
N LYS A 191 -34.70 6.05 30.95
CA LYS A 191 -35.94 6.38 31.67
C LYS A 191 -37.12 6.62 30.74
N VAL A 192 -36.91 7.11 29.53
CA VAL A 192 -37.98 7.32 28.54
C VAL A 192 -38.10 6.16 27.54
N GLY A 193 -37.35 5.08 27.74
CA GLY A 193 -37.38 3.88 26.89
C GLY A 193 -36.68 4.04 25.55
N ALA A 194 -35.87 5.11 25.37
CA ALA A 194 -35.13 5.33 24.15
C ALA A 194 -33.99 4.28 24.00
N ARG A 195 -33.81 3.82 22.79
CA ARG A 195 -32.69 2.95 22.39
C ARG A 195 -31.66 3.78 21.64
N ILE A 196 -30.42 3.76 22.10
CA ILE A 196 -29.33 4.46 21.47
C ILE A 196 -28.65 3.55 20.44
N PRO A 197 -28.17 4.09 19.33
CA PRO A 197 -27.45 3.32 18.33
C PRO A 197 -26.21 2.68 18.96
N LYS A 198 -26.04 1.37 18.75
CA LYS A 198 -24.84 0.64 19.17
C LYS A 198 -23.64 1.03 18.33
N GLY A 199 -23.88 1.35 17.07
CA GLY A 199 -22.85 1.71 16.14
C GLY A 199 -23.19 2.88 15.23
N VAL A 200 -22.19 3.69 14.93
CA VAL A 200 -22.26 4.82 14.01
C VAL A 200 -21.20 4.63 12.94
N ILE A 201 -21.58 4.70 11.67
CA ILE A 201 -20.63 4.64 10.58
C ILE A 201 -20.50 6.01 9.91
N LEU A 202 -19.25 6.51 9.85
CA LEU A 202 -18.89 7.74 9.18
C LEU A 202 -18.49 7.43 7.73
N VAL A 203 -19.19 8.00 6.77
CA VAL A 203 -19.03 7.72 5.35
C VAL A 203 -18.64 8.99 4.61
N GLY A 204 -17.66 8.93 3.74
CA GLY A 204 -17.30 10.08 2.89
C GLY A 204 -15.91 9.99 2.28
N PRO A 205 -15.54 10.93 1.40
CA PRO A 205 -14.23 10.95 0.76
C PRO A 205 -13.06 10.95 1.76
N PRO A 206 -11.87 10.50 1.36
CA PRO A 206 -10.68 10.60 2.20
C PRO A 206 -10.35 12.07 2.51
N GLY A 207 -9.76 12.32 3.69
CA GLY A 207 -9.34 13.66 4.08
C GLY A 207 -10.43 14.59 4.61
N THR A 208 -11.70 14.15 4.70
CA THR A 208 -12.83 14.97 5.19
C THR A 208 -12.92 15.10 6.71
N GLY A 209 -12.05 14.42 7.47
CA GLY A 209 -11.99 14.58 8.93
C GLY A 209 -12.76 13.51 9.73
N LYS A 210 -13.18 12.39 9.13
CA LYS A 210 -13.92 11.31 9.81
C LYS A 210 -13.28 10.84 11.11
N THR A 211 -12.00 10.52 11.08
CA THR A 211 -11.21 10.11 12.26
C THR A 211 -11.10 11.21 13.31
N LEU A 212 -10.97 12.48 12.87
CA LEU A 212 -10.94 13.64 13.75
C LEU A 212 -12.29 13.84 14.45
N LEU A 213 -13.38 13.72 13.71
CA LEU A 213 -14.74 13.83 14.23
C LEU A 213 -15.03 12.75 15.29
N ALA A 214 -14.64 11.49 15.04
CA ALA A 214 -14.78 10.40 16.02
C ALA A 214 -14.00 10.68 17.31
N LYS A 215 -12.76 11.19 17.20
CA LYS A 215 -11.98 11.63 18.37
C LYS A 215 -12.63 12.77 19.11
N ALA A 216 -13.22 13.74 18.38
CA ALA A 216 -13.90 14.87 18.97
C ALA A 216 -15.16 14.44 19.78
N VAL A 217 -15.91 13.47 19.27
CA VAL A 217 -17.05 12.86 20.00
C VAL A 217 -16.58 12.29 21.34
N ALA A 218 -15.51 11.48 21.34
CA ALA A 218 -14.96 10.90 22.56
C ALA A 218 -14.43 11.97 23.53
N GLY A 219 -13.70 12.95 23.02
CA GLY A 219 -13.20 14.05 23.82
C GLY A 219 -14.34 14.91 24.39
N GLU A 220 -15.37 15.21 23.61
CA GLU A 220 -16.55 15.96 24.08
C GLU A 220 -17.33 15.18 25.15
N ALA A 221 -17.47 13.86 24.97
CA ALA A 221 -18.11 12.99 25.95
C ALA A 221 -17.23 12.74 27.20
N GLY A 222 -15.92 12.94 27.12
CA GLY A 222 -14.97 12.69 28.21
C GLY A 222 -14.77 11.20 28.50
N VAL A 223 -14.86 10.35 27.48
CA VAL A 223 -14.74 8.89 27.61
C VAL A 223 -13.47 8.37 26.92
N PRO A 224 -12.95 7.20 27.32
CA PRO A 224 -11.83 6.54 26.66
C PRO A 224 -12.11 6.26 25.17
N PHE A 225 -11.09 6.40 24.33
CA PHE A 225 -11.16 6.20 22.89
C PHE A 225 -10.17 5.12 22.46
N PHE A 226 -10.71 3.99 21.97
CA PHE A 226 -9.93 2.89 21.42
C PHE A 226 -9.92 3.00 19.89
N SER A 227 -8.77 3.19 19.28
CA SER A 227 -8.64 3.34 17.83
C SER A 227 -7.82 2.21 17.23
N ILE A 228 -8.36 1.58 16.19
CA ILE A 228 -7.72 0.54 15.40
C ILE A 228 -8.03 0.73 13.91
N SER A 229 -7.11 0.32 13.02
CA SER A 229 -7.41 0.23 11.60
C SER A 229 -8.05 -1.13 11.26
N GLY A 230 -9.02 -1.16 10.35
CA GLY A 230 -9.56 -2.40 9.82
C GLY A 230 -8.50 -3.32 9.24
N SER A 231 -7.44 -2.75 8.66
CA SER A 231 -6.29 -3.51 8.15
C SER A 231 -5.51 -4.26 9.24
N ASP A 232 -5.53 -3.79 10.49
CA ASP A 232 -4.87 -4.46 11.61
C ASP A 232 -5.52 -5.80 12.00
N PHE A 233 -6.74 -6.04 11.55
CA PHE A 233 -7.43 -7.32 11.73
C PHE A 233 -7.10 -8.34 10.65
N VAL A 234 -6.58 -7.90 9.50
CA VAL A 234 -6.25 -8.79 8.37
C VAL A 234 -4.84 -9.33 8.56
N GLU A 235 -4.74 -10.62 8.80
CA GLU A 235 -3.46 -11.33 8.99
C GLU A 235 -3.43 -12.60 8.10
N MET A 236 -2.23 -13.16 7.88
CA MET A 236 -2.09 -14.38 7.08
C MET A 236 -2.51 -15.66 7.83
N PHE A 237 -2.68 -15.59 9.16
CA PHE A 237 -3.01 -16.74 9.99
C PHE A 237 -4.49 -16.72 10.37
N VAL A 238 -5.19 -17.78 10.02
CA VAL A 238 -6.62 -17.95 10.31
C VAL A 238 -6.90 -17.84 11.80
N GLY A 239 -7.90 -17.03 12.17
CA GLY A 239 -8.39 -16.85 13.54
C GLY A 239 -7.68 -15.77 14.35
N VAL A 240 -6.58 -15.19 13.88
CA VAL A 240 -5.88 -14.10 14.59
C VAL A 240 -6.70 -12.82 14.57
N GLY A 241 -7.30 -12.46 13.45
CA GLY A 241 -8.19 -11.31 13.33
C GLY A 241 -9.38 -11.41 14.25
N ALA A 242 -10.06 -12.56 14.27
CA ALA A 242 -11.17 -12.81 15.17
C ALA A 242 -10.77 -12.74 16.67
N SER A 243 -9.55 -13.17 17.01
CA SER A 243 -9.03 -13.04 18.38
C SER A 243 -8.78 -11.59 18.77
N ARG A 244 -8.25 -10.77 17.85
CA ARG A 244 -8.06 -9.33 18.09
C ARG A 244 -9.38 -8.57 18.26
N VAL A 245 -10.40 -8.95 17.49
CA VAL A 245 -11.75 -8.39 17.66
C VAL A 245 -12.26 -8.67 19.07
N ARG A 246 -12.20 -9.92 19.54
CA ARG A 246 -12.62 -10.28 20.90
C ARG A 246 -11.88 -9.49 21.98
N ASP A 247 -10.56 -9.43 21.89
CA ASP A 247 -9.70 -8.71 22.84
C ASP A 247 -10.05 -7.21 22.87
N LEU A 248 -10.27 -6.58 21.70
CA LEU A 248 -10.69 -5.19 21.59
C LEU A 248 -12.03 -4.92 22.32
N PHE A 249 -13.02 -5.77 22.10
CA PHE A 249 -14.33 -5.61 22.74
C PHE A 249 -14.29 -5.94 24.24
N GLU A 250 -13.47 -6.89 24.68
CA GLU A 250 -13.21 -7.13 26.09
C GLU A 250 -12.56 -5.93 26.79
N GLU A 251 -11.57 -5.30 26.15
CA GLU A 251 -10.96 -4.08 26.67
C GLU A 251 -11.97 -2.92 26.71
N GLY A 252 -12.81 -2.78 25.68
CA GLY A 252 -13.90 -1.80 25.68
C GLY A 252 -14.87 -2.03 26.84
N LYS A 253 -15.28 -3.28 27.11
CA LYS A 253 -16.17 -3.64 28.24
C LYS A 253 -15.56 -3.30 29.61
N ARG A 254 -14.23 -3.45 29.76
CA ARG A 254 -13.53 -3.10 31.01
C ARG A 254 -13.47 -1.61 31.27
N HIS A 255 -13.54 -0.79 30.21
CA HIS A 255 -13.39 0.67 30.29
C HIS A 255 -14.68 1.43 29.93
N ALA A 256 -15.83 0.76 30.00
CA ALA A 256 -17.11 1.41 29.74
C ALA A 256 -17.41 2.50 30.81
N PRO A 257 -17.95 3.69 30.42
CA PRO A 257 -18.36 4.05 29.07
C PRO A 257 -17.17 4.40 28.17
N CYS A 258 -17.15 3.95 26.90
CA CYS A 258 -16.05 4.20 25.95
C CYS A 258 -16.54 4.21 24.50
N ILE A 259 -15.67 4.70 23.61
CA ILE A 259 -15.86 4.60 22.16
C ILE A 259 -14.80 3.66 21.59
N ILE A 260 -15.24 2.68 20.80
CA ILE A 260 -14.38 1.83 19.94
C ILE A 260 -14.47 2.37 18.53
N PHE A 261 -13.34 2.81 17.98
CA PHE A 261 -13.26 3.35 16.62
C PHE A 261 -12.48 2.42 15.70
N ILE A 262 -13.11 2.04 14.58
CA ILE A 262 -12.51 1.20 13.54
C ILE A 262 -12.40 2.04 12.28
N ASP A 263 -11.17 2.45 11.95
CA ASP A 263 -10.90 3.16 10.70
C ASP A 263 -10.76 2.18 9.53
N GLU A 264 -11.11 2.60 8.32
CA GLU A 264 -11.04 1.76 7.12
C GLU A 264 -11.75 0.40 7.30
N ILE A 265 -12.98 0.42 7.81
CA ILE A 265 -13.72 -0.81 8.13
C ILE A 265 -13.95 -1.70 6.89
N ASP A 266 -13.93 -1.13 5.70
CA ASP A 266 -14.04 -1.81 4.42
C ASP A 266 -12.90 -2.82 4.16
N ALA A 267 -11.77 -2.70 4.86
CA ALA A 267 -10.71 -3.72 4.83
C ALA A 267 -11.18 -5.09 5.34
N VAL A 268 -12.14 -5.12 6.28
CA VAL A 268 -12.67 -6.33 6.93
C VAL A 268 -14.10 -6.62 6.50
N ALA A 269 -14.92 -5.59 6.36
CA ALA A 269 -16.37 -5.68 6.19
C ALA A 269 -16.83 -5.62 4.73
N ARG A 270 -15.98 -5.99 3.79
CA ARG A 270 -16.33 -6.01 2.37
C ARG A 270 -17.29 -7.15 2.02
N GLN A 271 -18.18 -6.93 1.05
CA GLN A 271 -19.10 -7.95 0.51
C GLN A 271 -18.36 -9.21 0.04
N ARG A 272 -19.03 -10.35 0.19
CA ARG A 272 -18.50 -11.66 -0.21
C ARG A 272 -18.33 -11.74 -1.71
N GLY A 273 -17.11 -11.95 -2.17
CA GLY A 273 -16.84 -12.22 -3.58
C GLY A 273 -16.83 -13.72 -3.86
N THR A 274 -17.24 -14.12 -5.07
CA THR A 274 -17.21 -15.52 -5.54
C THR A 274 -15.80 -16.02 -5.94
N GLY A 275 -14.73 -15.35 -5.47
CA GLY A 275 -13.35 -15.67 -5.83
C GLY A 275 -12.78 -16.87 -5.06
N MET A 276 -12.18 -17.83 -5.76
CA MET A 276 -11.44 -18.97 -5.19
C MET A 276 -10.04 -18.53 -4.72
N GLY A 277 -9.89 -18.20 -3.42
CA GLY A 277 -8.58 -17.86 -2.83
C GLY A 277 -8.61 -17.85 -1.32
N GLY A 278 -7.67 -18.54 -0.65
CA GLY A 278 -7.60 -18.79 0.79
C GLY A 278 -7.44 -17.55 1.71
N GLY A 279 -7.36 -16.33 1.17
CA GLY A 279 -7.37 -15.09 1.95
C GLY A 279 -8.77 -14.56 2.27
N HIS A 280 -9.83 -15.18 1.73
CA HIS A 280 -11.22 -14.79 1.99
C HIS A 280 -11.74 -15.34 3.32
N ASP A 281 -11.35 -16.56 3.68
CA ASP A 281 -11.85 -17.25 4.88
C ASP A 281 -11.49 -16.51 6.19
N GLU A 282 -10.31 -15.91 6.25
CA GLU A 282 -9.87 -15.18 7.45
C GLU A 282 -10.63 -13.86 7.63
N ARG A 283 -10.86 -13.11 6.54
CA ARG A 283 -11.66 -11.88 6.58
C ARG A 283 -13.10 -12.15 6.96
N GLU A 284 -13.72 -13.18 6.39
CA GLU A 284 -15.08 -13.59 6.73
C GLU A 284 -15.21 -14.02 8.20
N GLN A 285 -14.23 -14.78 8.70
CA GLN A 285 -14.20 -15.17 10.11
C GLN A 285 -14.08 -13.94 11.02
N THR A 286 -13.27 -12.98 10.65
CA THR A 286 -13.06 -11.74 11.39
C THR A 286 -14.33 -10.87 11.36
N LEU A 287 -14.96 -10.70 10.19
CA LEU A 287 -16.23 -10.00 10.06
C LEU A 287 -17.32 -10.67 10.91
N ASN A 288 -17.47 -11.99 10.80
CA ASN A 288 -18.45 -12.73 11.59
C ASN A 288 -18.21 -12.53 13.10
N GLN A 289 -16.96 -12.53 13.56
CA GLN A 289 -16.65 -12.26 14.95
C GLN A 289 -17.01 -10.82 15.34
N LEU A 290 -16.75 -9.83 14.48
CA LEU A 290 -17.15 -8.44 14.72
C LEU A 290 -18.68 -8.33 14.88
N LEU A 291 -19.44 -9.00 14.01
CA LEU A 291 -20.90 -9.03 14.09
C LEU A 291 -21.38 -9.69 15.39
N VAL A 292 -20.77 -10.79 15.79
CA VAL A 292 -21.07 -11.50 17.05
C VAL A 292 -20.80 -10.60 18.26
N GLU A 293 -19.67 -9.90 18.30
CA GLU A 293 -19.37 -8.99 19.41
C GLU A 293 -20.34 -7.81 19.46
N MET A 294 -20.70 -7.22 18.30
CA MET A 294 -21.69 -6.14 18.25
C MET A 294 -23.09 -6.59 18.67
N ASP A 295 -23.50 -7.79 18.31
CA ASP A 295 -24.77 -8.36 18.75
C ASP A 295 -24.73 -8.73 20.23
N GLY A 296 -23.56 -9.10 20.76
CA GLY A 296 -23.34 -9.65 22.10
C GLY A 296 -23.34 -8.64 23.23
N PHE A 297 -23.22 -7.33 22.99
CA PHE A 297 -23.34 -6.34 24.06
C PHE A 297 -24.73 -5.71 24.10
N GLY A 298 -25.20 -5.45 25.32
CA GLY A 298 -26.53 -4.89 25.58
C GLY A 298 -26.63 -3.43 25.14
N VAL A 299 -27.84 -2.97 24.86
CA VAL A 299 -28.13 -1.60 24.35
C VAL A 299 -27.67 -0.48 25.32
N ASN A 300 -27.33 -0.81 26.56
CA ASN A 300 -27.04 0.17 27.62
C ASN A 300 -25.71 -0.08 28.35
N GLU A 301 -24.80 -0.83 27.76
CA GLU A 301 -23.50 -1.11 28.39
C GLU A 301 -22.52 0.08 28.31
N GLY A 302 -22.91 1.20 27.69
CA GLY A 302 -22.10 2.41 27.59
C GLY A 302 -20.98 2.31 26.54
N ILE A 303 -21.01 1.31 25.66
CA ILE A 303 -20.06 1.14 24.57
C ILE A 303 -20.70 1.60 23.27
N ILE A 304 -20.04 2.48 22.54
CA ILE A 304 -20.45 2.86 21.19
C ILE A 304 -19.33 2.51 20.22
N VAL A 305 -19.69 1.77 19.18
CA VAL A 305 -18.75 1.43 18.11
C VAL A 305 -18.89 2.48 17.01
N MET A 306 -17.84 3.20 16.71
CA MET A 306 -17.79 4.09 15.56
C MET A 306 -16.90 3.46 14.49
N ALA A 307 -17.29 3.56 13.22
CA ALA A 307 -16.46 3.12 12.11
C ALA A 307 -16.33 4.22 11.06
N ALA A 308 -15.26 4.19 10.29
CA ALA A 308 -15.09 5.08 9.14
C ALA A 308 -14.81 4.26 7.87
N THR A 309 -15.38 4.69 6.76
CA THR A 309 -15.09 4.15 5.43
C THR A 309 -15.15 5.25 4.37
N ASN A 310 -14.38 5.06 3.32
CA ASN A 310 -14.47 5.89 2.12
C ASN A 310 -15.46 5.30 1.09
N ARG A 311 -15.86 4.03 1.28
CA ARG A 311 -16.65 3.27 0.32
C ARG A 311 -17.75 2.46 1.04
N VAL A 312 -18.92 3.05 1.17
CA VAL A 312 -20.07 2.36 1.79
C VAL A 312 -20.67 1.29 0.87
N ASP A 313 -20.52 1.47 -0.44
CA ASP A 313 -21.02 0.61 -1.52
C ASP A 313 -20.47 -0.83 -1.46
N ILE A 314 -19.23 -1.00 -1.03
CA ILE A 314 -18.57 -2.31 -0.94
C ILE A 314 -18.79 -3.04 0.38
N LEU A 315 -19.47 -2.42 1.36
CA LEU A 315 -19.69 -3.03 2.67
C LEU A 315 -20.73 -4.15 2.61
N ASP A 316 -20.48 -5.23 3.38
CA ASP A 316 -21.47 -6.29 3.55
C ASP A 316 -22.74 -5.74 4.21
N PRO A 317 -23.93 -5.91 3.59
CA PRO A 317 -25.19 -5.42 4.14
C PRO A 317 -25.49 -5.90 5.57
N ALA A 318 -24.88 -7.01 6.00
CA ALA A 318 -25.07 -7.55 7.34
C ALA A 318 -24.56 -6.60 8.43
N ILE A 319 -23.52 -5.79 8.14
CA ILE A 319 -22.95 -4.85 9.12
C ILE A 319 -23.85 -3.61 9.32
N LEU A 320 -24.66 -3.28 8.31
CA LEU A 320 -25.55 -2.12 8.30
C LEU A 320 -26.96 -2.45 8.84
N ARG A 321 -27.17 -3.68 9.35
CA ARG A 321 -28.47 -4.06 9.93
C ARG A 321 -28.70 -3.38 11.28
N PRO A 322 -29.97 -3.05 11.61
CA PRO A 322 -30.32 -2.51 12.93
C PRO A 322 -29.79 -3.38 14.09
N GLY A 323 -29.24 -2.72 15.09
CA GLY A 323 -28.57 -3.37 16.23
C GLY A 323 -27.05 -3.50 16.05
N ARG A 324 -26.51 -3.05 14.92
CA ARG A 324 -25.08 -3.00 14.61
C ARG A 324 -24.68 -1.58 14.28
N PHE A 325 -24.39 -1.24 13.01
CA PHE A 325 -24.21 0.16 12.60
C PHE A 325 -25.56 0.74 12.19
N ASP A 326 -26.31 1.17 13.19
CA ASP A 326 -27.68 1.66 13.04
C ASP A 326 -27.74 3.03 12.37
N ARG A 327 -26.70 3.83 12.54
CA ARG A 327 -26.66 5.22 12.09
C ARG A 327 -25.53 5.42 11.08
N LYS A 328 -25.86 6.08 9.98
CA LYS A 328 -24.91 6.48 8.95
C LYS A 328 -24.81 7.99 8.95
N VAL A 329 -23.62 8.54 9.14
CA VAL A 329 -23.33 9.97 9.08
C VAL A 329 -22.45 10.23 7.88
N GLY A 330 -22.97 11.01 6.93
CA GLY A 330 -22.24 11.41 5.74
C GLY A 330 -21.29 12.56 6.05
N VAL A 331 -19.99 12.37 5.86
CA VAL A 331 -18.96 13.40 6.07
C VAL A 331 -18.46 13.85 4.70
N GLY A 332 -19.14 14.86 4.14
CA GLY A 332 -18.89 15.38 2.80
C GLY A 332 -17.63 16.23 2.69
N ARG A 333 -17.39 16.75 1.47
CA ARG A 333 -16.41 17.83 1.29
C ARG A 333 -16.99 19.11 1.87
N PRO A 334 -16.14 19.97 2.51
CA PRO A 334 -16.61 21.20 3.09
C PRO A 334 -17.06 22.21 2.01
N ASP A 335 -18.12 22.92 2.27
CA ASP A 335 -18.57 24.10 1.52
C ASP A 335 -17.61 25.29 1.73
N ILE A 336 -17.87 26.44 1.09
CA ILE A 336 -17.03 27.64 1.20
C ILE A 336 -16.87 28.07 2.67
N LYS A 337 -17.96 28.04 3.45
CA LYS A 337 -17.93 28.44 4.86
C LYS A 337 -17.11 27.44 5.69
N GLY A 338 -17.33 26.15 5.50
CA GLY A 338 -16.56 25.10 6.15
C GLY A 338 -15.07 25.17 5.81
N ARG A 339 -14.72 25.46 4.55
CA ARG A 339 -13.31 25.66 4.15
C ARG A 339 -12.68 26.87 4.83
N GLU A 340 -13.39 27.98 4.94
CA GLU A 340 -12.92 29.17 5.66
C GLU A 340 -12.65 28.84 7.12
N GLU A 341 -13.59 28.18 7.80
CA GLU A 341 -13.42 27.75 9.20
C GLU A 341 -12.24 26.78 9.39
N ILE A 342 -12.07 25.81 8.48
CA ILE A 342 -10.94 24.87 8.48
C ILE A 342 -9.62 25.61 8.30
N LEU A 343 -9.56 26.58 7.37
CA LEU A 343 -8.38 27.41 7.16
C LEU A 343 -8.03 28.20 8.42
N HIS A 344 -9.02 28.76 9.12
CA HIS A 344 -8.79 29.44 10.40
C HIS A 344 -8.19 28.52 11.46
N VAL A 345 -8.65 27.27 11.55
CA VAL A 345 -8.08 26.28 12.49
C VAL A 345 -6.61 26.00 12.16
N HIS A 346 -6.30 25.77 10.89
CA HIS A 346 -4.92 25.45 10.46
C HIS A 346 -3.99 26.67 10.38
N ALA A 347 -4.56 27.88 10.42
CA ALA A 347 -3.81 29.13 10.49
C ALA A 347 -3.42 29.53 11.91
N LYS A 348 -4.08 29.00 12.94
CA LYS A 348 -3.94 29.43 14.36
C LYS A 348 -2.50 29.47 14.87
N ASP A 349 -1.69 28.49 14.46
CA ASP A 349 -0.29 28.37 14.89
C ASP A 349 0.71 28.85 13.82
N LYS A 350 0.25 29.61 12.81
CA LYS A 350 1.07 30.09 11.70
C LYS A 350 1.05 31.61 11.63
N PRO A 351 2.21 32.28 11.49
CA PRO A 351 2.26 33.74 11.33
C PRO A 351 1.79 34.11 9.92
N LEU A 352 0.60 34.70 9.81
CA LEU A 352 0.04 35.20 8.56
C LEU A 352 0.40 36.68 8.38
N GLY A 353 0.65 37.10 7.14
CA GLY A 353 0.77 38.52 6.77
C GLY A 353 -0.58 39.22 6.76
N GLU A 354 -0.57 40.53 6.84
CA GLU A 354 -1.79 41.37 6.78
C GLU A 354 -2.49 41.30 5.41
N ASP A 355 -1.79 40.84 4.37
CA ASP A 355 -2.29 40.70 3.01
C ASP A 355 -3.08 39.39 2.80
N VAL A 356 -3.17 38.50 3.81
CA VAL A 356 -3.81 37.18 3.69
C VAL A 356 -5.31 37.27 3.94
N ASP A 357 -6.08 36.93 2.89
CA ASP A 357 -7.52 36.79 2.95
C ASP A 357 -7.92 35.31 2.88
N LEU A 358 -8.25 34.71 4.05
CA LEU A 358 -8.64 33.31 4.17
C LEU A 358 -9.99 33.03 3.49
N LYS A 359 -10.88 34.01 3.41
CA LYS A 359 -12.16 33.90 2.72
C LYS A 359 -11.95 33.74 1.20
N GLN A 360 -11.07 34.58 0.63
CA GLN A 360 -10.69 34.44 -0.78
C GLN A 360 -10.05 33.06 -1.05
N ILE A 361 -9.21 32.58 -0.13
CA ILE A 361 -8.59 31.25 -0.26
C ILE A 361 -9.67 30.15 -0.21
N ALA A 362 -10.64 30.25 0.70
CA ALA A 362 -11.75 29.30 0.80
C ALA A 362 -12.58 29.24 -0.49
N GLN A 363 -12.82 30.38 -1.14
CA GLN A 363 -13.48 30.45 -2.43
C GLN A 363 -12.66 29.74 -3.51
N THR A 364 -11.34 30.01 -3.56
CA THR A 364 -10.45 29.46 -4.59
C THR A 364 -10.12 27.97 -4.42
N THR A 365 -10.45 27.37 -3.28
CA THR A 365 -10.16 25.97 -2.97
C THR A 365 -11.40 25.08 -3.06
N ALA A 366 -12.29 25.33 -4.00
CA ALA A 366 -13.45 24.47 -4.26
C ALA A 366 -13.02 23.01 -4.44
N GLY A 367 -13.78 22.10 -3.83
CA GLY A 367 -13.48 20.67 -3.87
C GLY A 367 -12.33 20.19 -2.97
N PHE A 368 -11.59 21.06 -2.27
CA PHE A 368 -10.55 20.67 -1.31
C PHE A 368 -11.18 20.09 -0.06
N THR A 369 -10.54 19.02 0.45
CA THR A 369 -10.87 18.45 1.74
C THR A 369 -10.13 19.16 2.88
N GLY A 370 -10.49 18.84 4.14
CA GLY A 370 -9.76 19.38 5.29
C GLY A 370 -8.27 19.07 5.27
N ALA A 371 -7.89 17.86 4.82
CA ALA A 371 -6.49 17.46 4.68
C ALA A 371 -5.76 18.23 3.57
N ASP A 372 -6.45 18.54 2.46
CA ASP A 372 -5.87 19.34 1.38
C ASP A 372 -5.61 20.79 1.84
N LEU A 373 -6.54 21.36 2.63
CA LEU A 373 -6.40 22.70 3.20
C LEU A 373 -5.28 22.77 4.24
N GLU A 374 -5.14 21.73 5.09
CA GLU A 374 -4.00 21.62 6.01
C GLU A 374 -2.68 21.59 5.24
N ASN A 375 -2.60 20.74 4.22
CA ASN A 375 -1.41 20.63 3.37
C ASN A 375 -1.12 21.94 2.63
N LEU A 376 -2.13 22.63 2.12
CA LEU A 376 -2.00 23.95 1.50
C LEU A 376 -1.33 24.96 2.44
N MET A 377 -1.83 25.08 3.66
CA MET A 377 -1.29 25.99 4.66
C MET A 377 0.12 25.62 5.11
N ASN A 378 0.42 24.32 5.20
CA ASN A 378 1.76 23.81 5.49
C ASN A 378 2.76 24.09 4.35
N GLU A 379 2.38 23.83 3.11
CA GLU A 379 3.20 24.13 1.93
C GLU A 379 3.45 25.62 1.75
N ALA A 380 2.46 26.47 2.08
CA ALA A 380 2.63 27.91 2.09
C ALA A 380 3.66 28.35 3.15
N ALA A 381 3.60 27.75 4.35
CA ALA A 381 4.58 28.02 5.40
C ALA A 381 6.00 27.60 4.99
N ILE A 382 6.15 26.42 4.38
CA ILE A 382 7.44 25.95 3.84
C ILE A 382 7.95 26.89 2.75
N ALA A 383 7.08 27.36 1.85
CA ALA A 383 7.44 28.27 0.79
C ALA A 383 7.91 29.65 1.34
N ALA A 384 7.22 30.17 2.35
CA ALA A 384 7.62 31.41 3.05
C ALA A 384 8.97 31.24 3.74
N ALA A 385 9.18 30.15 4.48
CA ALA A 385 10.44 29.88 5.17
C ALA A 385 11.63 29.76 4.20
N ARG A 386 11.45 29.07 3.05
CA ARG A 386 12.48 28.96 2.01
C ARG A 386 12.90 30.30 1.40
N LYS A 387 12.01 31.30 1.40
CA LYS A 387 12.27 32.66 0.92
C LYS A 387 12.79 33.59 2.03
N GLY A 388 12.94 33.10 3.26
CA GLY A 388 13.33 33.90 4.42
C GLY A 388 12.24 34.86 4.90
N HIS A 389 10.97 34.64 4.55
CA HIS A 389 9.86 35.44 5.06
C HIS A 389 9.55 35.07 6.50
N VAL A 390 9.26 36.07 7.33
CA VAL A 390 8.81 35.88 8.73
C VAL A 390 7.32 35.56 8.80
N PHE A 391 6.56 36.02 7.82
CA PHE A 391 5.12 35.81 7.68
C PHE A 391 4.77 35.13 6.37
N ILE A 392 3.71 34.31 6.39
CA ILE A 392 3.12 33.70 5.18
C ILE A 392 2.31 34.77 4.46
N ARG A 393 2.63 35.06 3.21
CA ARG A 393 1.93 36.07 2.39
C ARG A 393 0.89 35.42 1.51
N GLN A 394 -0.09 36.20 1.03
CA GLN A 394 -1.09 35.72 0.06
C GLN A 394 -0.44 35.05 -1.17
N LYS A 395 0.68 35.62 -1.67
CA LYS A 395 1.44 35.06 -2.80
C LYS A 395 2.04 33.69 -2.50
N ASP A 396 2.44 33.41 -1.24
CA ASP A 396 3.00 32.11 -0.87
C ASP A 396 1.90 31.04 -0.86
N ILE A 397 0.68 31.40 -0.40
CA ILE A 397 -0.48 30.52 -0.43
C ILE A 397 -0.94 30.26 -1.87
N LYS A 398 -0.98 31.29 -2.73
CA LYS A 398 -1.28 31.13 -4.16
C LYS A 398 -0.32 30.17 -4.87
N ASN A 399 0.99 30.26 -4.57
CA ASN A 399 1.98 29.35 -5.12
C ASN A 399 1.85 27.91 -4.55
N ALA A 400 1.52 27.79 -3.27
CA ALA A 400 1.25 26.51 -2.64
C ALA A 400 0.00 25.85 -3.22
N PHE A 401 -1.06 26.60 -3.52
CA PHE A 401 -2.28 26.12 -4.16
C PHE A 401 -1.99 25.45 -5.50
N ILE A 402 -1.20 26.08 -6.37
CA ILE A 402 -0.78 25.49 -7.64
C ILE A 402 0.02 24.19 -7.40
N LYS A 403 0.94 24.22 -6.42
CA LYS A 403 1.76 23.05 -6.08
C LYS A 403 0.93 21.87 -5.55
N VAL A 404 -0.07 22.13 -4.74
CA VAL A 404 -0.95 21.11 -4.16
C VAL A 404 -1.94 20.57 -5.21
N GLY A 405 -2.54 21.45 -6.03
CA GLY A 405 -3.54 21.06 -7.01
C GLY A 405 -2.97 20.37 -8.26
N ILE A 406 -1.84 20.86 -8.76
CA ILE A 406 -1.28 20.40 -10.06
C ILE A 406 0.07 19.69 -9.87
N GLY A 407 0.72 19.89 -8.74
CA GLY A 407 2.04 19.34 -8.45
C GLY A 407 3.17 20.35 -8.64
N ALA A 408 4.39 19.95 -8.24
CA ALA A 408 5.56 20.82 -8.31
C ALA A 408 6.02 21.05 -9.77
N GLU A 409 6.27 22.32 -10.12
CA GLU A 409 6.83 22.70 -11.42
C GLU A 409 8.26 22.16 -11.59
N LYS A 410 8.54 21.54 -12.75
CA LYS A 410 9.87 21.00 -13.12
C LYS A 410 10.66 21.98 -13.98
N LYS A 411 11.16 23.04 -13.39
CA LYS A 411 11.95 24.08 -14.09
C LYS A 411 13.30 23.59 -14.64
N SER A 412 13.79 22.43 -14.20
CA SER A 412 15.07 21.87 -14.66
C SER A 412 14.96 21.03 -15.94
N LYS A 413 13.73 20.75 -16.43
CA LYS A 413 13.52 19.96 -17.65
C LYS A 413 13.81 20.82 -18.86
N VAL A 414 14.78 20.42 -19.65
CA VAL A 414 15.08 21.08 -20.94
C VAL A 414 14.04 20.64 -21.95
N ILE A 415 13.25 21.58 -22.45
CA ILE A 415 12.21 21.38 -23.45
C ILE A 415 12.64 22.06 -24.74
N SER A 416 12.44 21.41 -25.88
CA SER A 416 12.73 22.01 -27.17
C SER A 416 11.78 23.19 -27.47
N GLU A 417 12.23 24.19 -28.22
CA GLU A 417 11.40 25.33 -28.63
C GLU A 417 10.14 24.88 -29.40
N LYS A 418 10.26 23.78 -30.15
CA LYS A 418 9.11 23.18 -30.85
C LYS A 418 8.05 22.68 -29.84
N GLU A 419 8.47 21.94 -28.81
CA GLU A 419 7.55 21.43 -27.79
C GLU A 419 6.96 22.55 -26.95
N LYS A 420 7.75 23.56 -26.58
CA LYS A 420 7.23 24.75 -25.89
C LYS A 420 6.14 25.45 -26.71
N ARG A 421 6.34 25.59 -28.01
CA ARG A 421 5.38 26.21 -28.89
C ARG A 421 4.09 25.38 -29.00
N ILE A 422 4.21 24.06 -29.12
CA ILE A 422 3.03 23.17 -29.13
C ILE A 422 2.26 23.31 -27.84
N THR A 423 2.94 23.23 -26.68
CA THR A 423 2.30 23.38 -25.38
C THR A 423 1.63 24.75 -25.21
N ALA A 424 2.27 25.85 -25.68
CA ALA A 424 1.72 27.18 -25.56
C ALA A 424 0.40 27.35 -26.32
N TYR A 425 0.30 26.79 -27.52
CA TYR A 425 -0.95 26.82 -28.29
C TYR A 425 -2.00 25.88 -27.71
N HIS A 426 -1.60 24.72 -27.22
CA HIS A 426 -2.48 23.76 -26.55
C HIS A 426 -3.16 24.39 -25.34
N GLU A 427 -2.39 24.96 -24.42
CA GLU A 427 -2.91 25.61 -23.22
C GLU A 427 -3.73 26.87 -23.53
N ALA A 428 -3.32 27.64 -24.54
CA ALA A 428 -4.09 28.80 -25.00
C ALA A 428 -5.47 28.37 -25.57
N GLY A 429 -5.56 27.23 -26.26
CA GLY A 429 -6.80 26.68 -26.75
C GLY A 429 -7.80 26.37 -25.63
N HIS A 430 -7.35 25.73 -24.56
CA HIS A 430 -8.16 25.51 -23.37
C HIS A 430 -8.60 26.82 -22.73
N ALA A 431 -7.68 27.78 -22.58
CA ALA A 431 -7.94 29.05 -21.92
C ALA A 431 -9.03 29.88 -22.65
N ILE A 432 -9.01 29.92 -23.97
CA ILE A 432 -10.03 30.64 -24.77
C ILE A 432 -11.42 30.06 -24.49
N LEU A 433 -11.56 28.75 -24.51
CA LEU A 433 -12.85 28.08 -24.29
C LEU A 433 -13.34 28.29 -22.86
N PHE A 434 -12.48 28.26 -21.85
CA PHE A 434 -12.85 28.64 -20.47
C PHE A 434 -13.36 30.09 -20.37
N HIS A 435 -12.86 31.00 -21.17
CA HIS A 435 -13.27 32.41 -21.13
C HIS A 435 -14.55 32.69 -21.91
N VAL A 436 -14.74 32.04 -23.06
CA VAL A 436 -15.84 32.34 -23.99
C VAL A 436 -17.12 31.60 -23.63
N LEU A 437 -17.02 30.38 -23.11
CA LEU A 437 -18.17 29.56 -22.75
C LEU A 437 -18.81 30.07 -21.44
N PRO A 438 -20.14 30.29 -21.42
CA PRO A 438 -20.80 31.05 -20.35
C PRO A 438 -20.85 30.31 -18.99
N ASP A 439 -20.91 28.96 -19.00
CA ASP A 439 -21.02 28.15 -17.77
C ASP A 439 -19.67 27.64 -17.27
N MET A 440 -18.57 28.11 -17.89
CA MET A 440 -17.23 27.71 -17.50
C MET A 440 -16.62 28.66 -16.49
N GLU A 441 -15.80 28.11 -15.61
CA GLU A 441 -15.08 28.89 -14.61
C GLU A 441 -13.98 29.75 -15.24
N PRO A 442 -13.77 30.99 -14.74
CA PRO A 442 -12.75 31.88 -15.29
C PRO A 442 -11.34 31.31 -15.10
N VAL A 443 -10.49 31.57 -16.07
CA VAL A 443 -9.09 31.14 -16.03
C VAL A 443 -8.35 31.85 -14.88
N TYR A 444 -7.67 31.11 -14.03
CA TYR A 444 -6.83 31.64 -12.98
C TYR A 444 -5.38 31.85 -13.45
N THR A 445 -4.82 30.82 -14.09
CA THR A 445 -3.44 30.87 -14.61
C THR A 445 -3.23 29.82 -15.70
N ILE A 446 -2.39 30.18 -16.67
CA ILE A 446 -1.96 29.30 -17.77
C ILE A 446 -0.45 29.17 -17.65
N SER A 447 0.10 27.98 -17.82
CA SER A 447 1.55 27.74 -17.72
C SER A 447 2.01 26.65 -18.68
N ILE A 448 3.17 26.88 -19.29
CA ILE A 448 3.87 25.87 -20.11
C ILE A 448 5.03 25.21 -19.38
N ILE A 449 5.11 25.39 -18.06
CA ILE A 449 6.10 24.74 -17.22
C ILE A 449 5.60 23.33 -16.88
N PRO A 450 6.36 22.26 -17.21
CA PRO A 450 5.94 20.89 -16.89
C PRO A 450 5.77 20.66 -15.40
N THR A 451 4.82 19.80 -15.05
CA THR A 451 4.58 19.42 -13.66
C THR A 451 5.11 18.03 -13.33
N GLY A 452 5.22 17.74 -12.03
CA GLY A 452 5.65 16.44 -11.51
C GLY A 452 4.76 15.27 -11.91
N MET A 453 3.49 15.53 -12.24
CA MET A 453 2.49 14.52 -12.62
C MET A 453 2.50 14.18 -14.12
N GLY A 454 3.43 14.72 -14.89
CA GLY A 454 3.63 14.36 -16.31
C GLY A 454 2.96 15.28 -17.32
N ALA A 455 2.24 16.32 -16.89
CA ALA A 455 1.71 17.33 -17.80
C ALA A 455 2.81 18.23 -18.35
N ALA A 456 2.73 18.58 -19.63
CA ALA A 456 3.68 19.46 -20.31
C ALA A 456 3.43 20.95 -19.98
N GLY A 457 2.17 21.31 -19.75
CA GLY A 457 1.67 22.58 -19.30
C GLY A 457 0.38 22.37 -18.50
N TYR A 458 -0.29 23.46 -18.16
CA TYR A 458 -1.62 23.41 -17.54
C TYR A 458 -2.36 24.72 -17.68
N THR A 459 -3.66 24.62 -17.88
CA THR A 459 -4.62 25.72 -17.76
C THR A 459 -5.50 25.45 -16.56
N MET A 460 -5.48 26.35 -15.59
CA MET A 460 -6.17 26.19 -14.31
C MET A 460 -7.35 27.16 -14.22
N PRO A 461 -8.59 26.66 -14.23
CA PRO A 461 -9.75 27.48 -13.90
C PRO A 461 -9.86 27.72 -12.40
N LEU A 462 -10.65 28.71 -12.00
CA LEU A 462 -10.94 29.05 -10.63
C LEU A 462 -12.45 29.01 -10.41
N PRO A 463 -13.00 27.98 -9.76
CA PRO A 463 -14.40 27.92 -9.40
C PRO A 463 -14.75 29.09 -8.46
N GLU A 464 -15.80 29.83 -8.79
CA GLU A 464 -16.30 30.93 -7.95
C GLU A 464 -17.33 30.45 -6.93
N ASN A 465 -18.03 29.35 -7.22
CA ASN A 465 -19.07 28.75 -6.38
C ASN A 465 -18.92 27.24 -6.28
N ASP A 466 -19.50 26.65 -5.25
CA ASP A 466 -19.65 25.20 -5.13
C ASP A 466 -20.96 24.78 -5.81
N GLU A 467 -20.89 24.14 -6.97
CA GLU A 467 -22.06 23.68 -7.71
C GLU A 467 -22.46 22.27 -7.24
N ILE A 468 -23.76 22.10 -7.02
CA ILE A 468 -24.34 20.81 -6.59
C ILE A 468 -24.74 19.96 -7.81
N PHE A 469 -25.18 20.60 -8.89
CA PHE A 469 -25.70 19.92 -10.09
C PHE A 469 -24.97 20.37 -11.34
N ASN A 470 -24.56 19.41 -12.18
CA ASN A 470 -24.09 19.68 -13.52
C ASN A 470 -25.26 19.58 -14.51
N THR A 471 -25.51 20.62 -15.27
CA THR A 471 -26.51 20.60 -16.35
C THR A 471 -25.96 19.92 -17.60
N LYS A 472 -26.84 19.43 -18.49
CA LYS A 472 -26.44 18.90 -19.82
C LYS A 472 -25.59 19.94 -20.59
N GLY A 473 -26.00 21.23 -20.55
CA GLY A 473 -25.29 22.32 -21.21
C GLY A 473 -23.85 22.50 -20.65
N LYS A 474 -23.70 22.51 -19.32
CA LYS A 474 -22.38 22.62 -18.69
C LYS A 474 -21.46 21.44 -19.03
N MET A 475 -21.97 20.20 -18.99
CA MET A 475 -21.18 19.03 -19.36
C MET A 475 -20.71 19.06 -20.82
N LEU A 476 -21.56 19.54 -21.76
CA LEU A 476 -21.13 19.75 -23.14
C LEU A 476 -20.05 20.83 -23.27
N GLN A 477 -20.13 21.90 -22.47
CA GLN A 477 -19.08 22.93 -22.42
C GLN A 477 -17.79 22.41 -21.81
N ASP A 478 -17.87 21.58 -20.78
CA ASP A 478 -16.70 20.89 -20.20
C ASP A 478 -15.99 20.03 -21.24
N ILE A 479 -16.75 19.18 -21.97
CA ILE A 479 -16.21 18.37 -23.07
C ILE A 479 -15.58 19.26 -24.15
N THR A 480 -16.28 20.34 -24.55
CA THR A 480 -15.76 21.31 -25.54
C THR A 480 -14.41 21.89 -25.08
N THR A 481 -14.32 22.30 -23.82
CA THR A 481 -13.10 22.86 -23.23
C THR A 481 -11.97 21.84 -23.17
N LEU A 482 -12.26 20.58 -22.81
CA LEU A 482 -11.27 19.49 -22.82
C LEU A 482 -10.70 19.23 -24.23
N LEU A 483 -11.44 19.49 -25.29
CA LEU A 483 -10.96 19.32 -26.66
C LEU A 483 -10.16 20.52 -27.19
N GLY A 484 -10.17 21.66 -26.47
CA GLY A 484 -9.56 22.92 -26.89
C GLY A 484 -8.08 22.84 -27.27
N GLY A 485 -7.28 22.16 -26.45
CA GLY A 485 -5.86 21.98 -26.73
C GLY A 485 -5.60 21.21 -28.03
N ARG A 486 -6.39 20.14 -28.25
CA ARG A 486 -6.34 19.33 -29.48
C ARG A 486 -6.68 20.14 -30.72
N VAL A 487 -7.77 20.90 -30.63
CA VAL A 487 -8.24 21.77 -31.74
C VAL A 487 -7.22 22.87 -32.06
N ALA A 488 -6.63 23.48 -31.05
CA ALA A 488 -5.57 24.47 -31.26
C ALA A 488 -4.33 23.88 -31.97
N GLU A 489 -3.91 22.67 -31.61
CA GLU A 489 -2.84 21.95 -32.30
C GLU A 489 -3.20 21.74 -33.80
N GLU A 490 -4.40 21.24 -34.06
CA GLU A 490 -4.88 20.99 -35.43
C GLU A 490 -4.89 22.25 -36.30
N LEU A 491 -5.45 23.36 -35.79
CA LEU A 491 -5.56 24.62 -36.51
C LEU A 491 -4.18 25.26 -36.82
N ILE A 492 -3.25 25.18 -35.88
CA ILE A 492 -1.96 25.90 -36.00
C ILE A 492 -0.88 25.08 -36.70
N PHE A 493 -0.83 23.80 -36.43
CA PHE A 493 0.26 22.95 -36.93
C PHE A 493 -0.18 22.03 -38.08
N GLY A 494 -1.48 21.87 -38.33
CA GLY A 494 -1.99 20.89 -39.30
C GLY A 494 -1.62 19.45 -38.91
N ASP A 495 -1.21 19.24 -37.67
CA ASP A 495 -0.75 17.97 -37.10
C ASP A 495 -1.23 17.88 -35.64
N ILE A 496 -1.13 16.70 -35.09
CA ILE A 496 -1.69 16.36 -33.78
C ILE A 496 -0.67 15.60 -32.95
N THR A 497 -0.68 15.86 -31.64
CA THR A 497 0.28 15.22 -30.74
C THR A 497 -0.40 14.27 -29.73
N THR A 498 0.41 13.49 -29.02
CA THR A 498 -0.04 12.64 -27.92
C THR A 498 -0.36 13.45 -26.66
N GLY A 499 -0.10 14.76 -26.62
CA GLY A 499 -0.31 15.64 -25.46
C GLY A 499 -1.75 15.64 -24.98
N ALA A 500 -2.70 15.67 -25.92
CA ALA A 500 -4.13 15.67 -25.64
C ALA A 500 -4.72 14.32 -25.17
N SER A 501 -3.91 13.28 -24.95
CA SER A 501 -4.42 11.93 -24.65
C SER A 501 -5.28 11.86 -23.37
N ASN A 502 -4.90 12.62 -22.35
CA ASN A 502 -5.65 12.66 -21.08
C ASN A 502 -6.97 13.43 -21.24
N ASP A 503 -6.95 14.51 -21.99
CA ASP A 503 -8.13 15.35 -22.22
C ASP A 503 -9.17 14.61 -23.05
N ILE A 504 -8.75 13.90 -24.09
CA ILE A 504 -9.61 13.00 -24.88
C ILE A 504 -10.20 11.90 -24.01
N LYS A 505 -9.41 11.29 -23.11
CA LYS A 505 -9.89 10.26 -22.18
C LYS A 505 -10.97 10.83 -21.26
N ARG A 506 -10.74 12.02 -20.68
CA ARG A 506 -11.71 12.70 -19.80
C ARG A 506 -12.98 13.06 -20.56
N ALA A 507 -12.87 13.69 -21.73
CA ALA A 507 -13.99 14.03 -22.60
C ALA A 507 -14.84 12.81 -22.95
N THR A 508 -14.21 11.70 -23.33
CA THR A 508 -14.90 10.44 -23.65
C THR A 508 -15.61 9.85 -22.42
N SER A 509 -14.97 9.89 -21.24
CA SER A 509 -15.57 9.41 -19.99
C SER A 509 -16.79 10.23 -19.61
N GLU A 510 -16.73 11.53 -19.78
CA GLU A 510 -17.83 12.45 -19.50
C GLU A 510 -19.00 12.28 -20.45
N ALA A 511 -18.75 12.22 -21.77
CA ALA A 511 -19.76 11.91 -22.77
C ALA A 511 -20.42 10.54 -22.50
N ARG A 512 -19.64 9.53 -22.11
CA ARG A 512 -20.17 8.22 -21.72
C ARG A 512 -21.08 8.32 -20.49
N ALA A 513 -20.69 9.07 -19.47
CA ALA A 513 -21.50 9.27 -18.28
C ALA A 513 -22.83 9.99 -18.59
N MET A 514 -22.82 10.98 -19.48
CA MET A 514 -24.03 11.64 -19.96
C MET A 514 -25.01 10.66 -20.59
N VAL A 515 -24.51 9.74 -21.42
CA VAL A 515 -25.35 8.78 -22.17
C VAL A 515 -25.81 7.62 -21.29
N THR A 516 -24.87 7.03 -20.49
CA THR A 516 -25.15 5.76 -19.80
C THR A 516 -25.58 5.94 -18.36
N LYS A 517 -25.13 7.00 -17.66
CA LYS A 517 -25.40 7.19 -16.24
C LYS A 517 -26.50 8.21 -15.96
N TYR A 518 -26.51 9.32 -16.69
CA TYR A 518 -27.41 10.44 -16.40
C TYR A 518 -28.64 10.51 -17.33
N GLY A 519 -28.72 9.64 -18.35
CA GLY A 519 -29.83 9.64 -19.28
C GLY A 519 -30.01 10.97 -20.06
N MET A 520 -28.89 11.66 -20.37
CA MET A 520 -28.89 12.96 -21.01
C MET A 520 -28.90 12.90 -22.55
N SER A 521 -29.07 11.71 -23.15
CA SER A 521 -29.17 11.51 -24.58
C SER A 521 -30.62 11.41 -25.00
N ASP A 522 -31.04 12.19 -26.02
CA ASP A 522 -32.37 12.12 -26.58
C ASP A 522 -32.60 10.84 -27.41
N LYS A 523 -31.53 10.23 -27.96
CA LYS A 523 -31.61 8.99 -28.76
C LYS A 523 -31.70 7.73 -27.88
N ILE A 524 -30.99 7.72 -26.76
CA ILE A 524 -30.96 6.58 -25.85
C ILE A 524 -32.09 6.65 -24.83
N GLY A 525 -32.54 7.87 -24.47
CA GLY A 525 -33.64 8.11 -23.55
C GLY A 525 -33.20 8.08 -22.07
N LEU A 526 -34.22 8.12 -21.20
CA LEU A 526 -34.05 8.19 -19.75
C LEU A 526 -33.81 6.79 -19.13
N ILE A 527 -32.77 6.11 -19.58
CA ILE A 527 -32.41 4.77 -19.12
C ILE A 527 -30.96 4.82 -18.61
N SER A 528 -30.71 4.27 -17.43
CA SER A 528 -29.36 4.06 -16.91
C SER A 528 -28.81 2.71 -17.40
N TYR A 529 -27.78 2.76 -18.20
CA TYR A 529 -27.01 1.61 -18.69
C TYR A 529 -25.63 1.53 -18.02
N GLY A 530 -25.35 2.40 -17.05
CA GLY A 530 -24.13 2.33 -16.26
C GLY A 530 -24.17 1.06 -15.43
N ASP A 531 -23.22 0.16 -15.64
CA ASP A 531 -22.83 -0.73 -14.58
C ASP A 531 -22.36 0.17 -13.42
N ASP A 532 -22.70 -0.19 -12.17
CA ASP A 532 -22.09 0.44 -11.02
C ASP A 532 -20.59 0.10 -11.07
N ASP A 533 -19.83 0.94 -11.81
CA ASP A 533 -18.38 0.80 -12.06
C ASP A 533 -17.54 0.92 -10.77
N ASP A 534 -18.18 1.01 -9.62
CA ASP A 534 -17.55 0.99 -8.30
C ASP A 534 -17.14 -0.41 -7.84
N GLU A 535 -17.51 -1.48 -8.55
CA GLU A 535 -17.05 -2.84 -8.25
C GLU A 535 -15.83 -3.24 -9.12
N VAL A 536 -14.65 -2.76 -8.80
CA VAL A 536 -13.39 -3.30 -9.34
C VAL A 536 -13.12 -4.66 -8.69
N PHE A 537 -13.71 -5.72 -9.24
CA PHE A 537 -13.42 -7.11 -8.88
C PHE A 537 -12.54 -7.75 -9.95
N ILE A 538 -11.28 -8.03 -9.60
CA ILE A 538 -10.27 -8.69 -10.44
C ILE A 538 -10.72 -10.10 -10.94
N GLY A 539 -11.84 -10.63 -10.48
CA GLY A 539 -12.39 -11.90 -10.93
C GLY A 539 -13.59 -11.81 -11.89
N ARG A 540 -14.18 -10.62 -12.10
CA ARG A 540 -15.37 -10.43 -12.93
C ARG A 540 -15.03 -10.05 -14.38
N ASP A 541 -13.79 -9.63 -14.65
CA ASP A 541 -13.30 -9.28 -16.00
C ASP A 541 -13.35 -10.44 -17.02
N LEU A 542 -13.56 -11.67 -16.56
CA LEU A 542 -13.71 -12.85 -17.44
C LEU A 542 -15.17 -13.14 -17.84
N ALA A 543 -16.15 -12.38 -17.31
CA ALA A 543 -17.58 -12.60 -17.58
C ALA A 543 -18.41 -11.33 -17.52
N HIS A 544 -17.92 -10.17 -18.01
CA HIS A 544 -18.76 -9.01 -18.26
C HIS A 544 -19.74 -9.32 -19.39
N THR A 545 -20.85 -9.93 -19.05
CA THR A 545 -22.06 -9.84 -19.87
C THR A 545 -22.63 -8.44 -19.67
N ARG A 546 -22.43 -7.58 -20.68
CA ARG A 546 -23.11 -6.28 -20.75
C ARG A 546 -24.59 -6.50 -20.47
N GLY A 547 -25.18 -5.74 -19.55
CA GLY A 547 -26.60 -5.84 -19.18
C GLY A 547 -27.56 -5.40 -20.30
N TYR A 548 -27.06 -5.13 -21.52
CA TYR A 548 -27.80 -4.62 -22.67
C TYR A 548 -27.33 -5.26 -23.98
N SER A 549 -28.22 -5.20 -25.02
CA SER A 549 -27.98 -5.83 -26.31
C SER A 549 -26.86 -5.15 -27.11
N GLU A 550 -26.31 -5.83 -28.12
CA GLU A 550 -25.32 -5.28 -29.04
C GLU A 550 -25.86 -4.07 -29.82
N ASP A 551 -27.16 -4.01 -30.08
CA ASP A 551 -27.76 -2.86 -30.78
C ASP A 551 -27.79 -1.62 -29.88
N VAL A 552 -28.05 -1.79 -28.57
CA VAL A 552 -27.95 -0.70 -27.59
C VAL A 552 -26.49 -0.27 -27.42
N ALA A 553 -25.53 -1.20 -27.40
CA ALA A 553 -24.12 -0.87 -27.34
C ALA A 553 -23.69 0.01 -28.54
N LYS A 554 -24.05 -0.38 -29.74
CA LYS A 554 -23.80 0.42 -30.96
C LYS A 554 -24.44 1.80 -30.91
N ALA A 555 -25.68 1.89 -30.39
CA ALA A 555 -26.36 3.17 -30.23
C ALA A 555 -25.64 4.08 -29.22
N ILE A 556 -25.19 3.54 -28.09
CA ILE A 556 -24.39 4.25 -27.08
C ILE A 556 -23.09 4.77 -27.71
N ASP A 557 -22.33 3.90 -28.38
CA ASP A 557 -21.07 4.29 -29.01
C ASP A 557 -21.26 5.35 -30.09
N SER A 558 -22.30 5.23 -30.90
CA SER A 558 -22.68 6.25 -31.92
C SER A 558 -23.05 7.58 -31.30
N GLU A 559 -23.74 7.58 -30.15
CA GLU A 559 -24.15 8.81 -29.48
C GLU A 559 -22.94 9.50 -28.79
N ILE A 560 -22.05 8.73 -28.17
CA ILE A 560 -20.80 9.25 -27.59
C ILE A 560 -19.96 9.92 -28.69
N HIS A 561 -19.84 9.27 -29.86
CA HIS A 561 -19.12 9.82 -31.02
C HIS A 561 -19.77 11.13 -31.49
N SER A 562 -21.09 11.16 -31.61
CA SER A 562 -21.83 12.36 -32.03
C SER A 562 -21.62 13.54 -31.07
N ILE A 563 -21.63 13.29 -29.73
CA ILE A 563 -21.40 14.32 -28.73
C ILE A 563 -19.97 14.88 -28.85
N ILE A 564 -18.97 14.00 -28.97
CA ILE A 564 -17.56 14.42 -29.11
C ILE A 564 -17.33 15.23 -30.39
N GLU A 565 -17.92 14.81 -31.53
CA GLU A 565 -17.83 15.55 -32.80
C GLU A 565 -18.49 16.93 -32.72
N GLU A 566 -19.70 17.01 -32.15
CA GLU A 566 -20.40 18.30 -31.97
C GLU A 566 -19.58 19.25 -31.08
N CYS A 567 -19.02 18.76 -29.95
CA CYS A 567 -18.19 19.54 -29.07
C CYS A 567 -16.87 19.96 -29.74
N HIS A 568 -16.26 19.08 -30.55
CA HIS A 568 -15.05 19.38 -31.32
C HIS A 568 -15.30 20.49 -32.34
N ASP A 569 -16.41 20.41 -33.12
CA ASP A 569 -16.77 21.42 -34.12
C ASP A 569 -17.08 22.76 -33.47
N ASN A 570 -17.74 22.74 -32.30
CA ASN A 570 -17.99 23.95 -31.51
C ASN A 570 -16.70 24.58 -31.02
N ALA A 571 -15.76 23.77 -30.45
CA ALA A 571 -14.45 24.26 -30.06
C ALA A 571 -13.67 24.85 -31.23
N LYS A 572 -13.71 24.20 -32.40
CA LYS A 572 -13.03 24.65 -33.60
C LYS A 572 -13.60 25.99 -34.10
N LYS A 573 -14.89 26.16 -34.07
CA LYS A 573 -15.56 27.41 -34.42
C LYS A 573 -15.13 28.55 -33.50
N ILE A 574 -15.23 28.36 -32.16
CA ILE A 574 -14.88 29.37 -31.16
C ILE A 574 -13.43 29.78 -31.26
N ILE A 575 -12.50 28.80 -31.34
CA ILE A 575 -11.07 29.09 -31.42
C ILE A 575 -10.73 29.79 -32.74
N SER A 576 -11.40 29.46 -33.87
CA SER A 576 -11.21 30.14 -35.17
C SER A 576 -11.69 31.58 -35.15
N GLU A 577 -12.74 31.89 -34.39
CA GLU A 577 -13.25 33.26 -34.21
C GLU A 577 -12.31 34.11 -33.37
N HIS A 578 -11.44 33.50 -32.50
CA HIS A 578 -10.51 34.17 -31.59
C HIS A 578 -9.03 33.87 -31.89
N MET A 579 -8.65 33.76 -33.18
CA MET A 579 -7.29 33.44 -33.61
C MET A 579 -6.24 34.44 -33.14
N GLU A 580 -6.58 35.72 -33.08
CA GLU A 580 -5.67 36.77 -32.60
C GLU A 580 -5.36 36.61 -31.10
N VAL A 581 -6.38 36.26 -30.31
CA VAL A 581 -6.20 35.97 -28.88
C VAL A 581 -5.35 34.71 -28.71
N LEU A 582 -5.56 33.66 -29.54
CA LEU A 582 -4.77 32.43 -29.52
C LEU A 582 -3.28 32.72 -29.75
N HIS A 583 -2.96 33.49 -30.79
CA HIS A 583 -1.59 33.89 -31.08
C HIS A 583 -1.00 34.81 -30.00
N GLY A 584 -1.79 35.74 -29.48
CA GLY A 584 -1.39 36.65 -28.40
C GLY A 584 -1.06 35.90 -27.11
N CYS A 585 -1.94 34.97 -26.68
CA CYS A 585 -1.74 34.14 -25.51
C CYS A 585 -0.52 33.24 -25.65
N ALA A 586 -0.40 32.52 -26.78
CA ALA A 586 0.75 31.67 -27.04
C ALA A 586 2.08 32.45 -27.02
N LYS A 587 2.09 33.68 -27.57
CA LYS A 587 3.27 34.57 -27.53
C LYS A 587 3.64 34.94 -26.09
N LEU A 588 2.66 35.37 -25.29
CA LEU A 588 2.89 35.70 -23.86
C LEU A 588 3.41 34.50 -23.09
N LEU A 589 2.88 33.29 -23.36
CA LEU A 589 3.34 32.06 -22.72
C LEU A 589 4.78 31.72 -23.11
N LEU A 590 5.18 31.92 -24.36
CA LEU A 590 6.56 31.70 -24.80
C LEU A 590 7.54 32.72 -24.18
N GLU A 591 7.09 33.96 -23.94
CA GLU A 591 7.92 35.01 -23.33
C GLU A 591 8.01 34.87 -21.80
N LYS A 592 6.90 34.57 -21.12
CA LYS A 592 6.81 34.60 -19.64
C LYS A 592 6.73 33.23 -19.00
N GLU A 593 6.54 32.17 -19.77
CA GLU A 593 6.28 30.79 -19.35
C GLU A 593 4.99 30.61 -18.50
N LYS A 594 4.41 31.72 -17.97
CA LYS A 594 3.21 31.74 -17.16
C LYS A 594 2.45 33.04 -17.36
N VAL A 595 1.13 32.93 -17.57
CA VAL A 595 0.20 34.03 -17.77
C VAL A 595 -0.90 33.96 -16.71
N HIS A 596 -1.21 35.09 -16.10
CA HIS A 596 -2.28 35.21 -15.12
C HIS A 596 -3.56 35.77 -15.74
N ARG A 597 -4.69 35.65 -15.01
CA ARG A 597 -6.02 36.06 -15.45
C ARG A 597 -6.04 37.44 -16.09
N ASP A 598 -5.51 38.44 -15.40
CA ASP A 598 -5.56 39.85 -15.83
C ASP A 598 -4.87 40.06 -17.19
N GLU A 599 -3.73 39.39 -17.41
CA GLU A 599 -2.95 39.46 -18.64
C GLU A 599 -3.65 38.75 -19.81
N PHE A 600 -4.33 37.66 -19.50
CA PHE A 600 -5.09 36.88 -20.48
C PHE A 600 -6.36 37.61 -20.91
N GLU A 601 -7.15 38.14 -19.97
CA GLU A 601 -8.39 38.89 -20.26
C GLU A 601 -8.13 40.19 -21.03
N ALA A 602 -6.96 40.80 -20.83
CA ALA A 602 -6.53 41.98 -21.60
C ALA A 602 -6.43 41.73 -23.11
N LEU A 603 -6.16 40.49 -23.54
CA LEU A 603 -6.08 40.14 -24.97
C LEU A 603 -7.43 40.30 -25.66
N PHE A 604 -8.53 39.90 -25.02
CA PHE A 604 -9.89 40.06 -25.54
C PHE A 604 -10.34 41.54 -25.64
N THR A 605 -9.79 42.37 -24.74
CA THR A 605 -10.07 43.81 -24.78
C THR A 605 -9.38 44.51 -25.97
N MET A 606 -8.17 44.04 -26.31
CA MET A 606 -7.43 44.52 -27.47
C MET A 606 -8.04 44.08 -28.79
N GLU A 607 -8.54 42.84 -28.90
CA GLU A 607 -9.26 42.34 -30.05
C GLU A 607 -10.50 43.20 -30.36
N LYS A 608 -11.35 43.50 -29.37
CA LYS A 608 -12.53 44.37 -29.52
C LYS A 608 -12.21 45.82 -29.94
N SER A 609 -11.02 46.33 -29.55
CA SER A 609 -10.59 47.67 -29.97
C SER A 609 -9.98 47.68 -31.39
N GLY A 610 -9.43 46.56 -31.86
CA GLY A 610 -8.95 46.40 -33.26
C GLY A 610 -10.07 46.36 -34.27
N GLU A 611 -11.15 45.62 -34.00
CA GLU A 611 -12.32 45.54 -34.90
C GLU A 611 -13.05 46.88 -35.07
N SER A 612 -12.98 47.75 -34.07
CA SER A 612 -13.58 49.12 -34.18
C SER A 612 -12.78 50.07 -35.09
N ASN A 613 -11.54 49.76 -35.46
CA ASN A 613 -10.71 50.57 -36.35
C ASN A 613 -10.70 50.11 -37.83
N GLU A 614 -11.19 48.91 -38.14
CA GLU A 614 -11.34 48.45 -39.52
C GLU A 614 -12.73 48.77 -40.14
N SER A 615 -13.65 49.33 -39.35
CA SER A 615 -15.01 49.70 -39.78
C SER A 615 -15.22 51.20 -39.95
N ILE A 616 -14.16 51.97 -40.27
CA ILE A 616 -14.28 53.39 -40.69
C ILE A 616 -13.73 53.60 -42.10
#